data_6aa1890192233d6003fa1af769abf40e
#
_entry.id   6aa1890192233d6003fa1af769abf40e
#
_cell.length_a   1.000
_cell.length_b   1.000
_cell.length_c   1.000
_cell.angle_alpha   90.00
_cell.angle_beta   90.00
_cell.angle_gamma   90.00
#
_symmetry.space_group_name_H-M   'P 1'
#
loop_
_entity.id
_entity.type
_entity.pdbx_description
1 polymer ?
#
loop_
_entity_poly.entity_id
_entity_poly.type
_entity_poly.pdbx_seq_one_letter_code
_entity_poly.pdbx_strand_id
1 'polypeptide(L)'
;EKTYAEQGYSWQTRVWIDDMFMITTIQSQAYLATGDRKYIDRAAAEMAMYLEKIQRPNGLFYHAPTAPFFWARGNGWMAAGMSRLLSVLPKDNPNRPVIMEAYKKMMATLLENQDPDGMWHQLIDEPASYKETSGTAMFTYAMLVGVKHGWLDKKTYAPAATKGWLALVSYINDEDEITNVCEGTNIKNDKNHYMNRKQITGDLHAHAPLLWCATELLTK
;
A
#
# COMPACT_ATOMS: atom_id res chain seq x y z
N GLU A 1 21.84 4.62 0.92
CA GLU A 1 21.39 5.22 -0.36
C GLU A 1 22.45 4.99 -1.46
N LYS A 2 23.66 5.53 -1.34
CA LYS A 2 24.72 5.38 -2.34
C LYS A 2 25.02 3.92 -2.68
N THR A 3 25.11 3.04 -1.69
CA THR A 3 25.38 1.61 -1.85
C THR A 3 24.31 0.89 -2.69
N TYR A 4 23.05 1.24 -2.54
CA TYR A 4 21.98 0.67 -3.35
C TYR A 4 22.00 1.21 -4.79
N ALA A 5 22.29 2.49 -4.98
CA ALA A 5 22.44 3.06 -6.32
C ALA A 5 23.60 2.41 -7.10
N GLU A 6 24.71 2.10 -6.43
CA GLU A 6 25.85 1.35 -7.02
C GLU A 6 25.49 -0.09 -7.42
N GLN A 7 24.46 -0.68 -6.80
CA GLN A 7 23.87 -1.98 -7.13
C GLN A 7 22.80 -1.92 -8.23
N GLY A 8 22.54 -0.73 -8.79
CA GLY A 8 21.57 -0.54 -9.87
C GLY A 8 20.14 -0.25 -9.40
N TYR A 9 19.92 -0.10 -8.09
CA TYR A 9 18.63 0.34 -7.53
C TYR A 9 18.45 1.86 -7.61
N SER A 10 17.30 2.36 -7.19
CA SER A 10 17.04 3.78 -7.14
C SER A 10 17.93 4.50 -6.11
N TRP A 11 18.27 5.75 -6.42
CA TRP A 11 19.00 6.62 -5.49
C TRP A 11 18.28 6.80 -4.14
N GLN A 12 16.93 6.81 -4.14
CA GLN A 12 16.13 6.98 -2.93
C GLN A 12 15.99 5.73 -2.06
N THR A 13 16.53 4.59 -2.45
CA THR A 13 16.40 3.33 -1.70
C THR A 13 16.94 3.43 -0.28
N ARG A 14 16.07 3.36 0.72
CA ARG A 14 16.38 3.48 2.15
C ARG A 14 15.93 2.25 2.95
N VAL A 15 15.19 1.35 2.32
CA VAL A 15 14.47 0.22 2.93
C VAL A 15 13.43 0.71 3.95
N TRP A 16 12.75 1.80 3.64
CA TRP A 16 11.53 2.25 4.27
C TRP A 16 10.34 1.77 3.46
N ILE A 17 9.29 1.36 4.15
CA ILE A 17 8.08 0.84 3.49
C ILE A 17 7.47 1.86 2.51
N ASP A 18 7.57 3.15 2.81
CA ASP A 18 7.04 4.26 2.00
C ASP A 18 7.69 4.34 0.62
N ASP A 19 8.96 3.95 0.51
CA ASP A 19 9.71 4.04 -0.74
C ASP A 19 9.02 3.28 -1.88
N MET A 20 8.31 2.20 -1.57
CA MET A 20 7.82 1.29 -2.60
C MET A 20 6.67 1.81 -3.44
N PHE A 21 5.86 2.72 -2.94
CA PHE A 21 4.91 3.43 -3.80
C PHE A 21 5.61 4.50 -4.64
N MET A 22 6.43 5.33 -4.00
CA MET A 22 7.07 6.49 -4.63
C MET A 22 8.01 6.05 -5.76
N ILE A 23 8.94 5.15 -5.46
CA ILE A 23 9.94 4.68 -6.42
C ILE A 23 9.29 3.89 -7.56
N THR A 24 8.42 2.95 -7.24
CA THR A 24 7.83 2.07 -8.27
C THR A 24 6.84 2.81 -9.16
N THR A 25 6.07 3.76 -8.61
CA THR A 25 5.09 4.53 -9.39
C THR A 25 5.79 5.46 -10.38
N ILE A 26 6.82 6.21 -9.95
CA ILE A 26 7.57 7.10 -10.86
C ILE A 26 8.21 6.29 -11.99
N GLN A 27 8.86 5.18 -11.68
CA GLN A 27 9.49 4.33 -12.69
C GLN A 27 8.47 3.67 -13.63
N SER A 28 7.30 3.27 -13.10
CA SER A 28 6.19 2.77 -13.93
C SER A 28 5.70 3.83 -14.92
N GLN A 29 5.55 5.08 -14.47
CA GLN A 29 5.16 6.20 -15.36
C GLN A 29 6.25 6.52 -16.38
N ALA A 30 7.53 6.48 -16.01
CA ALA A 30 8.64 6.66 -16.94
C ALA A 30 8.64 5.56 -18.02
N TYR A 31 8.37 4.31 -17.66
CA TYR A 31 8.21 3.22 -18.61
C TYR A 31 7.03 3.46 -19.57
N LEU A 32 5.86 3.82 -19.06
CA LEU A 32 4.68 4.10 -19.88
C LEU A 32 4.91 5.25 -20.85
N ALA A 33 5.64 6.28 -20.43
CA ALA A 33 5.93 7.46 -21.25
C ALA A 33 7.01 7.22 -22.32
N THR A 34 7.98 6.36 -22.07
CA THR A 34 9.17 6.19 -22.92
C THR A 34 9.25 4.84 -23.63
N GLY A 35 8.56 3.81 -23.13
CA GLY A 35 8.72 2.42 -23.57
C GLY A 35 10.04 1.76 -23.13
N ASP A 36 10.92 2.47 -22.41
CA ASP A 36 12.23 1.95 -21.99
C ASP A 36 12.10 1.01 -20.79
N ARG A 37 12.35 -0.27 -21.03
CA ARG A 37 12.23 -1.34 -20.03
C ARG A 37 13.11 -1.16 -18.81
N LYS A 38 14.21 -0.42 -18.91
CA LYS A 38 15.11 -0.19 -17.75
C LYS A 38 14.37 0.37 -16.53
N TYR A 39 13.34 1.18 -16.73
CA TYR A 39 12.57 1.75 -15.62
C TYR A 39 11.72 0.69 -14.91
N ILE A 40 10.95 -0.06 -15.68
CA ILE A 40 10.04 -1.05 -15.08
C ILE A 40 10.77 -2.27 -14.54
N ASP A 41 11.88 -2.68 -15.17
CA ASP A 41 12.71 -3.79 -14.71
C ASP A 41 13.41 -3.42 -13.39
N ARG A 42 13.91 -2.17 -13.26
CA ARG A 42 14.47 -1.67 -11.99
C ARG A 42 13.40 -1.60 -10.91
N ALA A 43 12.21 -1.07 -11.20
CA ALA A 43 11.11 -1.02 -10.23
C ALA A 43 10.75 -2.40 -9.70
N ALA A 44 10.69 -3.40 -10.58
CA ALA A 44 10.39 -4.79 -10.20
C ALA A 44 11.51 -5.42 -9.37
N ALA A 45 12.78 -5.21 -9.74
CA ALA A 45 13.93 -5.71 -8.97
C ALA A 45 13.97 -5.07 -7.57
N GLU A 46 13.70 -3.78 -7.48
CA GLU A 46 13.66 -3.04 -6.22
C GLU A 46 12.50 -3.51 -5.33
N MET A 47 11.30 -3.70 -5.89
CA MET A 47 10.18 -4.29 -5.16
C MET A 47 10.56 -5.68 -4.61
N ALA A 48 11.13 -6.56 -5.43
CA ALA A 48 11.55 -7.90 -5.00
C ALA A 48 12.56 -7.85 -3.83
N MET A 49 13.51 -6.92 -3.86
CA MET A 49 14.47 -6.70 -2.78
C MET A 49 13.79 -6.24 -1.48
N TYR A 50 12.77 -5.37 -1.56
CA TYR A 50 12.00 -4.95 -0.37
C TYR A 50 11.16 -6.09 0.19
N LEU A 51 10.56 -6.94 -0.66
CA LEU A 51 9.85 -8.14 -0.21
C LEU A 51 10.76 -9.02 0.66
N GLU A 52 11.99 -9.27 0.20
CA GLU A 52 12.97 -10.07 0.95
C GLU A 52 13.33 -9.44 2.31
N LYS A 53 13.52 -8.11 2.34
CA LYS A 53 14.02 -7.41 3.54
C LYS A 53 12.97 -7.17 4.62
N ILE A 54 11.75 -6.79 4.25
CA ILE A 54 10.77 -6.29 5.22
C ILE A 54 9.40 -6.99 5.20
N GLN A 55 9.09 -7.85 4.21
CA GLN A 55 7.88 -8.68 4.27
C GLN A 55 8.01 -9.76 5.35
N ARG A 56 6.94 -9.98 6.07
CA ARG A 56 6.89 -10.98 7.15
C ARG A 56 6.09 -12.22 6.72
N PRO A 57 6.21 -13.34 7.47
CA PRO A 57 5.49 -14.58 7.15
C PRO A 57 3.97 -14.44 7.03
N ASN A 58 3.37 -13.49 7.70
CA ASN A 58 1.94 -13.16 7.56
C ASN A 58 1.60 -12.32 6.33
N GLY A 59 2.58 -11.95 5.49
CA GLY A 59 2.37 -11.13 4.28
C GLY A 59 2.39 -9.63 4.51
N LEU A 60 2.31 -9.15 5.75
CA LEU A 60 2.46 -7.72 6.08
C LEU A 60 3.92 -7.30 6.12
N PHE A 61 4.15 -6.00 6.20
CA PHE A 61 5.47 -5.40 6.13
C PHE A 61 5.77 -4.59 7.39
N TYR A 62 6.99 -4.73 7.90
CA TYR A 62 7.50 -3.81 8.89
C TYR A 62 7.73 -2.42 8.28
N HIS A 63 7.57 -1.37 9.09
CA HIS A 63 7.86 0.01 8.64
C HIS A 63 9.30 0.13 8.11
N ALA A 64 10.24 -0.50 8.79
CA ALA A 64 11.63 -0.67 8.39
C ALA A 64 12.23 -1.90 9.10
N PRO A 65 13.43 -2.38 8.74
CA PRO A 65 14.09 -3.47 9.46
C PRO A 65 14.25 -3.22 10.97
N THR A 66 14.36 -1.95 11.37
CA THR A 66 14.54 -1.51 12.76
C THR A 66 13.23 -1.10 13.48
N ALA A 67 12.09 -1.16 12.81
CA ALA A 67 10.78 -0.78 13.36
C ALA A 67 9.75 -1.88 13.05
N PRO A 68 9.64 -2.92 13.91
CA PRO A 68 8.86 -4.12 13.65
C PRO A 68 7.36 -3.94 13.93
N PHE A 69 6.76 -2.91 13.32
CA PHE A 69 5.35 -2.58 13.47
C PHE A 69 4.64 -2.59 12.12
N PHE A 70 3.44 -3.17 12.08
CA PHE A 70 2.59 -3.23 10.89
C PHE A 70 1.72 -1.97 10.77
N TRP A 71 2.37 -0.84 10.55
CA TRP A 71 1.73 0.46 10.39
C TRP A 71 0.85 0.50 9.12
N ALA A 72 -0.42 0.88 9.27
CA ALA A 72 -1.43 0.79 8.20
C ALA A 72 -1.04 1.58 6.96
N ARG A 73 -0.74 2.89 7.06
CA ARG A 73 -0.36 3.68 5.88
C ARG A 73 0.90 3.15 5.20
N GLY A 74 1.91 2.71 5.96
CA GLY A 74 3.10 2.09 5.37
C GLY A 74 2.74 0.84 4.57
N ASN A 75 1.95 -0.05 5.15
CA ASN A 75 1.44 -1.22 4.44
C ASN A 75 0.53 -0.82 3.27
N GLY A 76 -0.21 0.28 3.38
CA GLY A 76 -0.97 0.86 2.27
C GLY A 76 -0.08 1.23 1.09
N TRP A 77 1.08 1.84 1.34
CA TRP A 77 2.06 2.15 0.28
C TRP A 77 2.56 0.88 -0.43
N MET A 78 2.81 -0.20 0.31
CA MET A 78 3.16 -1.49 -0.30
C MET A 78 2.02 -2.07 -1.13
N ALA A 79 0.79 -2.08 -0.61
CA ALA A 79 -0.39 -2.60 -1.30
C ALA A 79 -0.65 -1.83 -2.61
N ALA A 80 -0.68 -0.50 -2.55
CA ALA A 80 -0.87 0.37 -3.72
C ALA A 80 0.32 0.29 -4.69
N GLY A 81 1.55 0.25 -4.17
CA GLY A 81 2.76 0.12 -4.99
C GLY A 81 2.80 -1.19 -5.77
N MET A 82 2.55 -2.33 -5.11
CA MET A 82 2.49 -3.63 -5.78
C MET A 82 1.37 -3.68 -6.82
N SER A 83 0.17 -3.23 -6.49
CA SER A 83 -0.97 -3.27 -7.41
C SER A 83 -0.74 -2.41 -8.65
N ARG A 84 -0.20 -1.19 -8.50
CA ARG A 84 0.16 -0.32 -9.63
C ARG A 84 1.29 -0.90 -10.48
N LEU A 85 2.36 -1.36 -9.83
CA LEU A 85 3.47 -2.00 -10.54
C LEU A 85 2.99 -3.19 -11.36
N LEU A 86 2.26 -4.12 -10.76
CA LEU A 86 1.72 -5.31 -11.42
C LEU A 86 0.79 -4.98 -12.60
N SER A 87 0.08 -3.86 -12.57
CA SER A 87 -0.81 -3.43 -13.65
C SER A 87 -0.07 -3.13 -14.94
N VAL A 88 1.19 -2.67 -14.86
CA VAL A 88 1.99 -2.26 -16.01
C VAL A 88 3.22 -3.14 -16.24
N LEU A 89 3.60 -3.97 -15.26
CA LEU A 89 4.78 -4.84 -15.34
C LEU A 89 4.58 -5.89 -16.44
N PRO A 90 5.48 -6.01 -17.42
CA PRO A 90 5.41 -7.03 -18.46
C PRO A 90 5.29 -8.45 -17.88
N LYS A 91 4.54 -9.31 -18.58
CA LYS A 91 4.29 -10.69 -18.12
C LYS A 91 5.55 -11.55 -18.08
N ASP A 92 6.53 -11.21 -18.90
CA ASP A 92 7.84 -11.88 -19.01
C ASP A 92 8.89 -11.40 -18.00
N ASN A 93 8.55 -10.39 -17.17
CA ASN A 93 9.49 -9.92 -16.15
C ASN A 93 9.73 -11.00 -15.08
N PRO A 94 10.99 -11.35 -14.77
CA PRO A 94 11.34 -12.46 -13.87
C PRO A 94 10.87 -12.25 -12.43
N ASN A 95 10.69 -10.99 -11.98
CA ASN A 95 10.23 -10.66 -10.63
C ASN A 95 8.70 -10.65 -10.50
N ARG A 96 7.96 -10.70 -11.61
CA ARG A 96 6.49 -10.66 -11.58
C ARG A 96 5.85 -11.77 -10.73
N PRO A 97 6.28 -13.04 -10.80
CA PRO A 97 5.69 -14.10 -9.98
C PRO A 97 5.82 -13.86 -8.48
N VAL A 98 7.01 -13.47 -8.00
CA VAL A 98 7.24 -13.24 -6.57
C VAL A 98 6.47 -12.03 -6.06
N ILE A 99 6.37 -10.96 -6.86
CA ILE A 99 5.57 -9.77 -6.50
C ILE A 99 4.07 -10.12 -6.45
N MET A 100 3.58 -10.90 -7.39
CA MET A 100 2.18 -11.35 -7.41
C MET A 100 1.84 -12.24 -6.20
N GLU A 101 2.72 -13.16 -5.83
CA GLU A 101 2.55 -14.01 -4.66
C GLU A 101 2.53 -13.17 -3.37
N ALA A 102 3.48 -12.26 -3.22
CA ALA A 102 3.57 -11.36 -2.08
C ALA A 102 2.32 -10.48 -1.96
N TYR A 103 1.84 -9.92 -3.08
CA TYR A 103 0.61 -9.15 -3.13
C TYR A 103 -0.60 -9.98 -2.67
N LYS A 104 -0.81 -11.17 -3.22
CA LYS A 104 -1.94 -12.03 -2.85
C LYS A 104 -1.90 -12.43 -1.38
N LYS A 105 -0.73 -12.75 -0.86
CA LYS A 105 -0.51 -13.06 0.55
C LYS A 105 -0.89 -11.89 1.45
N MET A 106 -0.45 -10.68 1.09
CA MET A 106 -0.82 -9.46 1.81
C MET A 106 -2.32 -9.22 1.79
N MET A 107 -2.98 -9.36 0.62
CA MET A 107 -4.42 -9.17 0.49
C MET A 107 -5.22 -10.15 1.36
N ALA A 108 -4.77 -11.40 1.49
CA ALA A 108 -5.42 -12.39 2.36
C ALA A 108 -5.37 -11.95 3.83
N THR A 109 -4.20 -11.54 4.32
CA THR A 109 -4.05 -11.05 5.69
C THR A 109 -4.83 -9.75 5.95
N LEU A 110 -4.86 -8.84 4.98
CA LEU A 110 -5.66 -7.63 5.09
C LEU A 110 -7.16 -7.96 5.18
N LEU A 111 -7.64 -8.94 4.40
CA LEU A 111 -9.03 -9.39 4.49
C LEU A 111 -9.37 -9.95 5.88
N GLU A 112 -8.48 -10.74 6.47
CA GLU A 112 -8.65 -11.31 7.82
C GLU A 112 -8.65 -10.23 8.93
N ASN A 113 -7.99 -9.10 8.70
CA ASN A 113 -7.87 -7.99 9.65
C ASN A 113 -8.80 -6.82 9.33
N GLN A 114 -9.73 -6.96 8.39
CA GLN A 114 -10.74 -5.95 8.14
C GLN A 114 -11.82 -6.00 9.21
N ASP A 115 -12.02 -4.90 9.91
CA ASP A 115 -13.07 -4.79 10.92
C ASP A 115 -14.50 -4.96 10.33
N PRO A 116 -15.47 -5.35 11.16
CA PRO A 116 -16.86 -5.48 10.74
C PRO A 116 -17.46 -4.22 10.10
N ASP A 117 -16.96 -3.03 10.43
CA ASP A 117 -17.38 -1.76 9.82
C ASP A 117 -16.64 -1.43 8.50
N GLY A 118 -15.65 -2.22 8.10
CA GLY A 118 -14.91 -2.07 6.84
C GLY A 118 -13.56 -1.36 6.95
N MET A 119 -13.22 -0.83 8.11
CA MET A 119 -11.96 -0.12 8.36
C MET A 119 -10.82 -1.06 8.75
N TRP A 120 -9.59 -0.52 8.71
CA TRP A 120 -8.41 -1.13 9.32
C TRP A 120 -7.82 -0.20 10.38
N HIS A 121 -7.18 -0.81 11.37
CA HIS A 121 -6.55 -0.10 12.48
C HIS A 121 -5.19 0.50 12.11
N GLN A 122 -4.76 1.51 12.85
CA GLN A 122 -3.47 2.22 12.72
C GLN A 122 -2.27 1.27 12.77
N LEU A 123 -2.31 0.28 13.66
CA LEU A 123 -1.49 -0.93 13.60
C LEU A 123 -2.43 -2.08 13.23
N ILE A 124 -2.19 -2.73 12.10
CA ILE A 124 -3.12 -3.69 11.48
C ILE A 124 -3.42 -4.88 12.41
N ASP A 125 -2.44 -5.31 13.17
CA ASP A 125 -2.50 -6.43 14.12
C ASP A 125 -2.87 -5.99 15.56
N GLU A 126 -3.29 -4.74 15.77
CA GLU A 126 -3.58 -4.18 17.10
C GLU A 126 -4.97 -3.53 17.12
N PRO A 127 -6.03 -4.29 17.43
CA PRO A 127 -7.41 -3.76 17.47
C PRO A 127 -7.65 -2.65 18.51
N ALA A 128 -6.73 -2.46 19.46
CA ALA A 128 -6.80 -1.35 20.41
C ALA A 128 -6.33 0.00 19.80
N SER A 129 -5.69 -0.02 18.63
CA SER A 129 -5.33 1.22 17.93
C SER A 129 -6.55 1.82 17.22
N TYR A 130 -6.50 3.10 16.91
CA TYR A 130 -7.62 3.77 16.22
C TYR A 130 -7.76 3.30 14.76
N LYS A 131 -8.95 3.51 14.17
CA LYS A 131 -9.22 3.23 12.76
C LYS A 131 -8.63 4.32 11.89
N GLU A 132 -7.81 3.92 10.90
CA GLU A 132 -6.95 4.80 10.14
C GLU A 132 -7.40 4.85 8.67
N THR A 133 -7.67 6.04 8.17
CA THR A 133 -8.32 6.22 6.87
C THR A 133 -7.36 6.14 5.68
N SER A 134 -6.12 6.57 5.80
CA SER A 134 -5.17 6.53 4.67
C SER A 134 -4.78 5.11 4.28
N GLY A 135 -4.45 4.25 5.25
CA GLY A 135 -4.19 2.83 5.00
C GLY A 135 -5.42 2.10 4.49
N THR A 136 -6.59 2.37 5.12
CA THR A 136 -7.87 1.80 4.67
C THR A 136 -8.14 2.13 3.20
N ALA A 137 -7.93 3.37 2.76
CA ALA A 137 -8.13 3.77 1.38
C ALA A 137 -7.18 3.06 0.41
N MET A 138 -5.90 2.90 0.78
CA MET A 138 -4.90 2.21 -0.03
C MET A 138 -5.17 0.71 -0.13
N PHE A 139 -5.63 0.06 0.95
CA PHE A 139 -6.01 -1.36 0.94
C PHE A 139 -7.25 -1.59 0.08
N THR A 140 -8.26 -0.75 0.22
CA THR A 140 -9.47 -0.75 -0.61
C THR A 140 -9.11 -0.61 -2.08
N TYR A 141 -8.27 0.37 -2.42
CA TYR A 141 -7.76 0.57 -3.78
C TYR A 141 -7.05 -0.66 -4.32
N ALA A 142 -6.12 -1.24 -3.54
CA ALA A 142 -5.39 -2.42 -3.97
C ALA A 142 -6.31 -3.62 -4.22
N MET A 143 -7.34 -3.83 -3.40
CA MET A 143 -8.35 -4.87 -3.60
C MET A 143 -9.19 -4.61 -4.87
N LEU A 144 -9.61 -3.37 -5.12
CA LEU A 144 -10.35 -3.00 -6.34
C LEU A 144 -9.53 -3.32 -7.60
N VAL A 145 -8.26 -2.90 -7.63
CA VAL A 145 -7.34 -3.21 -8.75
C VAL A 145 -7.19 -4.72 -8.94
N GLY A 146 -6.99 -5.47 -7.85
CA GLY A 146 -6.81 -6.91 -7.92
C GLY A 146 -8.03 -7.66 -8.43
N VAL A 147 -9.23 -7.23 -8.05
CA VAL A 147 -10.50 -7.77 -8.55
C VAL A 147 -10.68 -7.44 -10.03
N LYS A 148 -10.43 -6.19 -10.42
CA LYS A 148 -10.53 -5.72 -11.81
C LYS A 148 -9.61 -6.49 -12.77
N HIS A 149 -8.39 -6.78 -12.35
CA HIS A 149 -7.42 -7.54 -13.13
C HIS A 149 -7.57 -9.08 -13.01
N GLY A 150 -8.52 -9.57 -12.21
CA GLY A 150 -8.72 -11.01 -12.00
C GLY A 150 -7.60 -11.69 -11.19
N TRP A 151 -6.80 -10.93 -10.44
CA TRP A 151 -5.76 -11.48 -9.56
C TRP A 151 -6.32 -11.99 -8.23
N LEU A 152 -7.41 -11.37 -7.78
CA LEU A 152 -8.15 -11.72 -6.57
C LEU A 152 -9.54 -12.27 -6.93
N ASP A 153 -10.01 -13.24 -6.15
CA ASP A 153 -11.37 -13.78 -6.32
C ASP A 153 -12.42 -12.70 -6.09
N LYS A 154 -13.22 -12.43 -7.11
CA LYS A 154 -14.24 -11.38 -7.09
C LYS A 154 -15.29 -11.59 -5.99
N LYS A 155 -15.69 -12.85 -5.74
CA LYS A 155 -16.73 -13.15 -4.75
C LYS A 155 -16.28 -12.85 -3.33
N THR A 156 -14.99 -13.01 -3.07
CA THR A 156 -14.36 -12.79 -1.76
C THR A 156 -13.97 -11.32 -1.55
N TYR A 157 -13.27 -10.73 -2.53
CA TYR A 157 -12.63 -9.42 -2.33
C TYR A 157 -13.48 -8.22 -2.76
N ALA A 158 -14.43 -8.37 -3.70
CA ALA A 158 -15.27 -7.24 -4.08
C ALA A 158 -16.19 -6.77 -2.93
N PRO A 159 -16.81 -7.66 -2.13
CA PRO A 159 -17.56 -7.23 -0.95
C PRO A 159 -16.69 -6.52 0.09
N ALA A 160 -15.46 -7.00 0.33
CA ALA A 160 -14.53 -6.38 1.27
C ALA A 160 -14.11 -4.98 0.80
N ALA A 161 -13.76 -4.82 -0.47
CA ALA A 161 -13.43 -3.53 -1.06
C ALA A 161 -14.63 -2.56 -1.03
N THR A 162 -15.83 -3.04 -1.33
CA THR A 162 -17.07 -2.22 -1.23
C THR A 162 -17.30 -1.76 0.21
N LYS A 163 -17.13 -2.65 1.18
CA LYS A 163 -17.27 -2.31 2.59
C LYS A 163 -16.25 -1.25 3.03
N GLY A 164 -14.98 -1.41 2.63
CA GLY A 164 -13.93 -0.40 2.88
C GLY A 164 -14.26 0.96 2.27
N TRP A 165 -14.75 0.99 1.02
CA TRP A 165 -15.19 2.22 0.37
C TRP A 165 -16.34 2.91 1.12
N LEU A 166 -17.38 2.17 1.47
CA LEU A 166 -18.54 2.74 2.20
C LEU A 166 -18.13 3.24 3.59
N ALA A 167 -17.23 2.55 4.28
CA ALA A 167 -16.66 3.02 5.52
C ALA A 167 -15.90 4.35 5.33
N LEU A 168 -15.02 4.45 4.33
CA LEU A 168 -14.27 5.68 4.04
C LEU A 168 -15.19 6.87 3.76
N VAL A 169 -16.27 6.67 3.02
CA VAL A 169 -17.26 7.74 2.75
C VAL A 169 -17.85 8.29 4.06
N SER A 170 -18.07 7.45 5.07
CA SER A 170 -18.57 7.89 6.37
C SER A 170 -17.58 8.70 7.22
N TYR A 171 -16.31 8.72 6.82
CA TYR A 171 -15.27 9.55 7.44
C TYR A 171 -15.03 10.89 6.72
N ILE A 172 -15.84 11.22 5.70
CA ILE A 172 -15.84 12.55 5.08
C ILE A 172 -16.78 13.43 5.90
N ASN A 173 -16.29 14.59 6.35
CA ASN A 173 -17.07 15.56 7.13
C ASN A 173 -17.89 16.49 6.23
N ASP A 174 -18.62 17.44 6.84
CA ASP A 174 -19.48 18.40 6.13
C ASP A 174 -18.70 19.42 5.28
N GLU A 175 -17.37 19.52 5.49
CA GLU A 175 -16.46 20.36 4.72
C GLU A 175 -15.76 19.57 3.58
N ASP A 176 -16.24 18.39 3.23
CA ASP A 176 -15.68 17.48 2.23
C ASP A 176 -14.24 17.00 2.54
N GLU A 177 -13.84 17.04 3.80
CA GLU A 177 -12.53 16.59 4.25
C GLU A 177 -12.59 15.22 4.90
N ILE A 178 -11.62 14.35 4.57
CA ILE A 178 -11.51 13.05 5.24
C ILE A 178 -10.85 13.19 6.61
N THR A 179 -11.45 12.57 7.62
CA THR A 179 -10.99 12.58 9.01
C THR A 179 -10.15 11.33 9.36
N ASN A 180 -9.63 11.26 10.57
CA ASN A 180 -8.87 10.12 11.13
C ASN A 180 -7.65 9.70 10.30
N VAL A 181 -6.98 10.64 9.65
CA VAL A 181 -5.74 10.40 8.91
C VAL A 181 -4.56 10.42 9.87
N CYS A 182 -3.75 9.39 9.90
CA CYS A 182 -2.50 9.39 10.66
C CYS A 182 -1.57 10.51 10.20
N GLU A 183 -1.08 11.34 11.12
CA GLU A 183 -0.05 12.35 10.80
C GLU A 183 1.24 11.73 10.23
N GLY A 184 2.13 12.55 9.67
CA GLY A 184 3.46 12.13 9.19
C GLY A 184 4.21 11.31 10.26
N THR A 185 4.66 10.11 9.92
CA THR A 185 5.17 9.13 10.87
C THR A 185 6.59 8.71 10.50
N ASN A 186 7.55 9.05 11.36
CA ASN A 186 8.94 8.60 11.24
C ASN A 186 9.13 7.18 11.77
N ILE A 187 10.20 6.52 11.31
CA ILE A 187 10.63 5.23 11.84
C ILE A 187 11.02 5.37 13.32
N LYS A 188 10.41 4.57 14.17
CA LYS A 188 10.76 4.48 15.58
C LYS A 188 10.49 3.07 16.10
N ASN A 189 11.42 2.51 16.85
CA ASN A 189 11.21 1.21 17.54
C ASN A 189 10.48 1.42 18.87
N ASP A 190 9.24 1.88 18.79
CA ASP A 190 8.40 2.19 19.95
C ASP A 190 6.93 2.02 19.57
N LYS A 191 6.25 1.02 20.12
CA LYS A 191 4.83 0.74 19.85
C LYS A 191 3.94 1.94 20.18
N ASN A 192 4.21 2.62 21.32
CA ASN A 192 3.42 3.76 21.75
C ASN A 192 3.51 4.93 20.78
N HIS A 193 4.65 5.10 20.10
CA HIS A 193 4.78 6.09 19.04
C HIS A 193 3.75 5.88 17.93
N TYR A 194 3.50 4.63 17.49
CA TYR A 194 2.50 4.33 16.45
C TYR A 194 1.07 4.40 17.00
N MET A 195 0.84 3.86 18.20
CA MET A 195 -0.48 3.84 18.84
C MET A 195 -1.06 5.24 19.08
N ASN A 196 -0.19 6.21 19.41
CA ASN A 196 -0.58 7.55 19.81
C ASN A 196 -0.31 8.61 18.72
N ARG A 197 -0.17 8.21 17.43
CA ARG A 197 -0.07 9.18 16.34
C ARG A 197 -1.32 10.04 16.29
N LYS A 198 -1.11 11.35 16.07
CA LYS A 198 -2.20 12.31 15.94
C LYS A 198 -3.05 11.98 14.70
N GLN A 199 -4.35 12.05 14.87
CA GLN A 199 -5.32 11.97 13.79
C GLN A 199 -5.57 13.37 13.23
N ILE A 200 -5.41 13.53 11.91
CA ILE A 200 -5.53 14.79 11.20
C ILE A 200 -6.77 14.74 10.29
N THR A 201 -7.42 15.87 10.09
CA THR A 201 -8.49 16.06 9.11
C THR A 201 -7.92 16.76 7.87
N GLY A 202 -8.36 16.38 6.68
CA GLY A 202 -7.99 17.00 5.41
C GLY A 202 -6.58 16.66 4.90
N ASP A 203 -5.89 15.67 5.47
CA ASP A 203 -4.54 15.30 5.03
C ASP A 203 -4.56 14.55 3.69
N LEU A 204 -3.66 14.96 2.79
CA LEU A 204 -3.56 14.44 1.42
C LEU A 204 -3.22 12.94 1.34
N HIS A 205 -2.62 12.36 2.39
CA HIS A 205 -2.35 10.92 2.45
C HIS A 205 -3.59 10.05 2.42
N ALA A 206 -4.76 10.60 2.79
CA ALA A 206 -6.02 9.88 2.64
C ALA A 206 -6.86 10.41 1.47
N HIS A 207 -6.83 11.71 1.16
CA HIS A 207 -7.55 12.27 0.00
C HIS A 207 -7.11 11.63 -1.30
N ALA A 208 -5.79 11.51 -1.54
CA ALA A 208 -5.29 10.93 -2.79
C ALA A 208 -5.76 9.47 -3.00
N PRO A 209 -5.57 8.53 -2.05
CA PRO A 209 -6.04 7.17 -2.25
C PRO A 209 -7.57 7.03 -2.24
N LEU A 210 -8.32 7.94 -1.60
CA LEU A 210 -9.77 8.01 -1.73
C LEU A 210 -10.16 8.28 -3.19
N LEU A 211 -9.52 9.24 -3.84
CA LEU A 211 -9.73 9.53 -5.27
C LEU A 211 -9.28 8.38 -6.17
N TRP A 212 -8.25 7.63 -5.80
CA TRP A 212 -7.88 6.41 -6.54
C TRP A 212 -8.98 5.36 -6.47
N CYS A 213 -9.57 5.13 -5.29
CA CYS A 213 -10.73 4.22 -5.14
C CYS A 213 -11.90 4.67 -6.02
N ALA A 214 -12.28 5.96 -5.95
CA ALA A 214 -13.35 6.51 -6.77
C ALA A 214 -13.09 6.30 -8.27
N THR A 215 -11.85 6.52 -8.73
CA THR A 215 -11.45 6.31 -10.12
C THR A 215 -11.62 4.86 -10.53
N GLU A 216 -11.15 3.90 -9.71
CA GLU A 216 -11.29 2.46 -10.02
C GLU A 216 -12.75 2.00 -10.04
N LEU A 217 -13.61 2.57 -9.20
CA LEU A 217 -15.04 2.27 -9.16
C LEU A 217 -15.80 2.84 -10.38
N LEU A 218 -15.36 3.97 -10.93
CA LEU A 218 -15.98 4.64 -12.07
C LEU A 218 -15.48 4.13 -13.43
N THR A 219 -14.28 3.55 -13.48
CA THR A 219 -13.70 3.02 -14.72
C THR A 219 -14.05 1.54 -14.92
N LYS A 220 -14.59 1.23 -16.14
CA LYS A 220 -14.94 -0.15 -16.53
C LYS A 220 -13.70 -0.98 -16.84
#